data_2b3a878484eb6a16fa2c2966d28f486f
#
_entry.id   2b3a878484eb6a16fa2c2966d28f486f
#
_cell.length_a   1.000
_cell.length_b   1.000
_cell.length_c   1.000
_cell.angle_alpha   90.00
_cell.angle_beta   90.00
_cell.angle_gamma   90.00
#
_symmetry.space_group_name_H-M   'P 1'
#
loop_
_entity.id
_entity.type
_entity.pdbx_description
1 polymer ?
#
loop_
_entity_poly.entity_id
_entity_poly.type
_entity_poly.pdbx_seq_one_letter_code
_entity_poly.pdbx_strand_id
1 'polypeptide(L)'
;MKEVVIVSAVRTPMGSFGGALSSVPAPALGAAAIKGALGKAGLSADAVEEVYMGNVLQANVGQAPARQAAMAAGIGNQVPCTTINKVCSSGMKAIMMGAQAIKAGDVDIIVAGGMENMSAVPHYLPTGRTGVKLGDISLIDGLVKDGLTDVYNAQHMGVCAELCAEEHQFTREDQDAFALESYRRSAAAWEDGKFTNEVVPVLVPQRRGDAIVIDTDEEYTKVNTNKVPQLRPVFKK
;
A
#
# COMPACT_ATOMS: atom_id res chain seq x y z
N MET A 1 15.83 27.24 9.82
CA MET A 1 14.93 26.05 9.67
C MET A 1 15.67 24.85 10.22
N LYS A 2 14.99 23.99 10.98
CA LYS A 2 15.58 22.73 11.46
C LYS A 2 15.98 21.85 10.26
N GLU A 3 17.09 21.15 10.35
CA GLU A 3 17.43 20.05 9.44
C GLU A 3 16.50 18.87 9.70
N VAL A 4 16.06 18.20 8.64
CA VAL A 4 15.20 17.03 8.72
C VAL A 4 15.95 15.84 8.15
N VAL A 5 16.05 14.77 8.94
CA VAL A 5 16.75 13.54 8.58
C VAL A 5 15.81 12.35 8.68
N ILE A 6 16.05 11.32 7.88
CA ILE A 6 15.36 10.03 7.98
C ILE A 6 16.26 9.10 8.77
N VAL A 7 15.86 8.78 9.99
CA VAL A 7 16.66 7.92 10.89
C VAL A 7 16.37 6.43 10.69
N SER A 8 15.24 6.07 10.12
CA SER A 8 14.86 4.70 9.79
C SER A 8 13.90 4.68 8.62
N ALA A 9 14.04 3.66 7.76
CA ALA A 9 13.09 3.36 6.70
C ALA A 9 12.95 1.84 6.60
N VAL A 10 11.70 1.36 6.66
CA VAL A 10 11.35 -0.05 6.54
C VAL A 10 10.03 -0.22 5.80
N ARG A 11 9.78 -1.44 5.32
CA ARG A 11 8.52 -1.86 4.73
C ARG A 11 8.16 -3.29 5.11
N THR A 12 6.91 -3.64 5.01
CA THR A 12 6.50 -5.04 4.99
C THR A 12 6.85 -5.67 3.64
N PRO A 13 6.85 -7.00 3.51
CA PRO A 13 6.80 -7.65 2.20
C PRO A 13 5.60 -7.15 1.40
N MET A 14 5.72 -7.15 0.08
CA MET A 14 4.60 -6.88 -0.83
C MET A 14 3.89 -8.18 -1.19
N GLY A 15 2.62 -8.29 -0.77
CA GLY A 15 1.74 -9.41 -1.16
C GLY A 15 1.16 -9.21 -2.55
N SER A 16 0.88 -10.31 -3.24
CA SER A 16 0.06 -10.30 -4.46
C SER A 16 -1.40 -10.01 -4.12
N PHE A 17 -2.17 -9.55 -5.09
CA PHE A 17 -3.62 -9.43 -4.95
C PHE A 17 -4.25 -10.81 -4.67
N GLY A 18 -5.00 -10.91 -3.57
CA GLY A 18 -5.52 -12.18 -3.08
C GLY A 18 -4.47 -13.15 -2.53
N GLY A 19 -3.23 -12.70 -2.34
CA GLY A 19 -2.09 -13.52 -1.91
C GLY A 19 -1.90 -13.61 -0.40
N ALA A 20 -0.66 -13.86 0.02
CA ALA A 20 -0.30 -14.25 1.39
C ALA A 20 -0.69 -13.21 2.47
N LEU A 21 -0.71 -11.93 2.13
CA LEU A 21 -1.08 -10.84 3.05
C LEU A 21 -2.55 -10.40 2.93
N SER A 22 -3.35 -11.02 2.07
CA SER A 22 -4.72 -10.59 1.76
C SER A 22 -5.65 -10.53 2.97
N SER A 23 -5.43 -11.38 3.97
CA SER A 23 -6.24 -11.43 5.20
C SER A 23 -5.79 -10.46 6.30
N VAL A 24 -4.67 -9.76 6.11
CA VAL A 24 -4.12 -8.85 7.13
C VAL A 24 -4.65 -7.43 6.90
N PRO A 25 -5.41 -6.84 7.82
CA PRO A 25 -5.92 -5.48 7.65
C PRO A 25 -4.82 -4.45 7.40
N ALA A 26 -5.09 -3.44 6.57
CA ALA A 26 -4.12 -2.38 6.28
C ALA A 26 -3.51 -1.74 7.54
N PRO A 27 -4.28 -1.39 8.60
CA PRO A 27 -3.69 -0.87 9.84
C PRO A 27 -2.72 -1.83 10.54
N ALA A 28 -2.93 -3.16 10.42
CA ALA A 28 -2.02 -4.14 10.99
C ALA A 28 -0.70 -4.22 10.20
N LEU A 29 -0.74 -4.10 8.87
CA LEU A 29 0.46 -3.94 8.04
C LEU A 29 1.22 -2.67 8.40
N GLY A 30 0.49 -1.54 8.55
CA GLY A 30 1.05 -0.27 9.00
C GLY A 30 1.72 -0.39 10.38
N ALA A 31 1.06 -1.08 11.32
CA ALA A 31 1.62 -1.31 12.65
C ALA A 31 2.92 -2.12 12.62
N ALA A 32 3.00 -3.15 11.78
CA ALA A 32 4.22 -3.94 11.61
C ALA A 32 5.38 -3.06 11.10
N ALA A 33 5.12 -2.22 10.09
CA ALA A 33 6.11 -1.28 9.57
C ALA A 33 6.52 -0.24 10.62
N ILE A 34 5.59 0.34 11.36
CA ILE A 34 5.88 1.32 12.44
C ILE A 34 6.76 0.68 13.51
N LYS A 35 6.40 -0.52 14.00
CA LYS A 35 7.20 -1.26 14.98
C LYS A 35 8.62 -1.53 14.47
N GLY A 36 8.74 -1.97 13.23
CA GLY A 36 10.03 -2.22 12.60
C GLY A 36 10.86 -0.95 12.47
N ALA A 37 10.25 0.18 12.09
CA ALA A 37 10.93 1.46 11.97
C ALA A 37 11.46 1.97 13.32
N LEU A 38 10.65 1.92 14.37
CA LEU A 38 11.04 2.31 15.72
C LEU A 38 12.15 1.40 16.26
N GLY A 39 12.00 0.08 16.11
CA GLY A 39 13.02 -0.88 16.52
C GLY A 39 14.36 -0.64 15.83
N LYS A 40 14.36 -0.41 14.52
CA LYS A 40 15.56 -0.12 13.73
C LYS A 40 16.21 1.22 14.11
N ALA A 41 15.39 2.22 14.45
CA ALA A 41 15.87 3.51 14.93
C ALA A 41 16.37 3.47 16.38
N GLY A 42 16.13 2.41 17.14
CA GLY A 42 16.39 2.34 18.57
C GLY A 42 15.55 3.32 19.40
N LEU A 43 14.36 3.68 18.90
CA LEU A 43 13.47 4.63 19.55
C LEU A 43 12.33 3.93 20.29
N SER A 44 12.01 4.43 21.47
CA SER A 44 10.77 4.08 22.17
C SER A 44 9.56 4.65 21.44
N ALA A 45 8.43 3.95 21.51
CA ALA A 45 7.16 4.45 21.00
C ALA A 45 6.72 5.75 21.67
N ASP A 46 7.12 5.98 22.92
CA ASP A 46 6.82 7.22 23.67
C ASP A 46 7.58 8.44 23.15
N ALA A 47 8.63 8.25 22.35
CA ALA A 47 9.37 9.35 21.75
C ALA A 47 8.65 9.96 20.52
N VAL A 48 7.62 9.29 20.00
CA VAL A 48 6.89 9.75 18.82
C VAL A 48 5.90 10.82 19.22
N GLU A 49 5.97 11.96 18.54
CA GLU A 49 5.13 13.13 18.83
C GLU A 49 3.94 13.25 17.87
N GLU A 50 4.06 12.71 16.66
CA GLU A 50 2.98 12.70 15.67
C GLU A 50 3.12 11.54 14.68
N VAL A 51 1.99 11.11 14.06
CA VAL A 51 1.95 10.04 13.08
C VAL A 51 1.14 10.46 11.86
N TYR A 52 1.75 10.37 10.67
CA TYR A 52 1.09 10.54 9.38
C TYR A 52 1.14 9.24 8.58
N MET A 53 -0.02 8.64 8.27
CA MET A 53 -0.09 7.43 7.47
C MET A 53 -1.03 7.61 6.28
N GLY A 54 -0.48 7.37 5.09
CA GLY A 54 -1.28 7.29 3.87
C GLY A 54 -2.15 6.03 3.86
N ASN A 55 -3.41 6.19 3.46
CA ASN A 55 -4.32 5.09 3.20
C ASN A 55 -5.43 5.58 2.25
N VAL A 56 -5.62 4.92 1.14
CA VAL A 56 -6.56 5.32 0.08
C VAL A 56 -7.91 4.62 0.25
N LEU A 57 -7.89 3.31 0.35
CA LEU A 57 -9.06 2.44 0.34
C LEU A 57 -9.50 2.15 1.77
N GLN A 58 -10.27 3.11 2.34
CA GLN A 58 -10.61 3.10 3.77
C GLN A 58 -11.96 2.43 4.08
N ALA A 59 -12.70 2.01 3.07
CA ALA A 59 -13.99 1.36 3.29
C ALA A 59 -13.82 0.05 4.09
N ASN A 60 -14.64 -0.10 5.13
CA ASN A 60 -14.60 -1.24 6.05
C ASN A 60 -13.29 -1.39 6.86
N VAL A 61 -12.40 -0.41 6.86
CA VAL A 61 -11.16 -0.42 7.67
C VAL A 61 -11.42 0.08 9.11
N GLY A 62 -12.50 0.80 9.31
CA GLY A 62 -12.84 1.42 10.59
C GLY A 62 -12.38 2.88 10.68
N GLN A 63 -12.55 3.48 11.85
CA GLN A 63 -12.21 4.88 12.07
C GLN A 63 -10.69 5.10 12.12
N ALA A 64 -10.22 6.20 11.54
CA ALA A 64 -8.86 6.71 11.71
C ALA A 64 -7.77 5.64 11.52
N PRO A 65 -7.59 5.07 10.32
CA PRO A 65 -6.65 3.98 10.06
C PRO A 65 -5.22 4.26 10.54
N ALA A 66 -4.72 5.50 10.40
CA ALA A 66 -3.40 5.88 10.92
C ALA A 66 -3.30 5.70 12.46
N ARG A 67 -4.37 6.08 13.17
CA ARG A 67 -4.43 5.90 14.63
C ARG A 67 -4.49 4.43 15.02
N GLN A 68 -5.25 3.62 14.29
CA GLN A 68 -5.27 2.17 14.51
C GLN A 68 -3.86 1.57 14.38
N ALA A 69 -3.13 1.92 13.33
CA ALA A 69 -1.77 1.45 13.09
C ALA A 69 -0.81 1.91 14.20
N ALA A 70 -0.87 3.19 14.59
CA ALA A 70 -0.04 3.75 15.65
C ALA A 70 -0.28 3.06 17.00
N MET A 71 -1.54 2.91 17.41
CA MET A 71 -1.90 2.23 18.67
C MET A 71 -1.49 0.76 18.67
N ALA A 72 -1.71 0.05 17.57
CA ALA A 72 -1.28 -1.33 17.43
C ALA A 72 0.24 -1.49 17.38
N ALA A 73 0.97 -0.43 17.02
CA ALA A 73 2.43 -0.37 17.12
C ALA A 73 2.95 -0.07 18.52
N GLY A 74 2.09 0.31 19.45
CA GLY A 74 2.44 0.64 20.83
C GLY A 74 2.63 2.14 21.10
N ILE A 75 2.37 3.01 20.10
CA ILE A 75 2.39 4.47 20.28
C ILE A 75 1.19 4.86 21.16
N GLY A 76 1.44 5.74 22.12
CA GLY A 76 0.45 6.14 23.12
C GLY A 76 -0.74 6.90 22.54
N ASN A 77 -1.87 6.87 23.26
CA ASN A 77 -3.12 7.48 22.80
C ASN A 77 -3.12 9.02 22.80
N GLN A 78 -2.14 9.65 23.43
CA GLN A 78 -1.90 11.09 23.44
C GLN A 78 -1.30 11.61 22.12
N VAL A 79 -0.70 10.72 21.28
CA VAL A 79 -0.04 11.12 20.05
C VAL A 79 -1.08 11.39 18.96
N PRO A 80 -1.09 12.57 18.32
CA PRO A 80 -1.95 12.86 17.18
C PRO A 80 -1.62 11.94 16.00
N CYS A 81 -2.66 11.47 15.33
CA CYS A 81 -2.52 10.58 14.17
C CYS A 81 -3.42 11.03 13.02
N THR A 82 -2.85 11.26 11.85
CA THR A 82 -3.60 11.72 10.69
C THR A 82 -3.51 10.71 9.56
N THR A 83 -4.66 10.30 9.04
CA THR A 83 -4.75 9.49 7.82
C THR A 83 -4.81 10.41 6.61
N ILE A 84 -3.93 10.20 5.64
CA ILE A 84 -3.76 11.04 4.47
C ILE A 84 -4.19 10.26 3.23
N ASN A 85 -5.04 10.89 2.40
CA ASN A 85 -5.36 10.38 1.08
C ASN A 85 -4.95 11.40 0.01
N LYS A 86 -3.97 11.04 -0.77
CA LYS A 86 -3.52 11.68 -2.01
C LYS A 86 -3.32 10.62 -3.09
N VAL A 87 -4.26 9.69 -3.17
CA VAL A 87 -4.23 8.52 -4.05
C VAL A 87 -2.87 7.79 -3.90
N CYS A 88 -2.24 7.36 -4.98
CA CYS A 88 -0.97 6.60 -4.96
C CYS A 88 0.18 7.34 -4.27
N SER A 89 0.12 8.66 -4.15
CA SER A 89 1.14 9.49 -3.49
C SER A 89 0.92 9.70 -2.00
N SER A 90 -0.03 9.01 -1.37
CA SER A 90 -0.42 9.26 0.03
C SER A 90 0.73 9.08 1.02
N GLY A 91 1.51 8.00 0.88
CA GLY A 91 2.67 7.76 1.73
C GLY A 91 3.78 8.80 1.55
N MET A 92 4.07 9.19 0.29
CA MET A 92 5.02 10.27 0.01
C MET A 92 4.53 11.60 0.60
N LYS A 93 3.22 11.90 0.47
CA LYS A 93 2.66 13.13 1.04
C LYS A 93 2.76 13.14 2.57
N ALA A 94 2.58 12.00 3.23
CA ALA A 94 2.80 11.86 4.66
C ALA A 94 4.23 12.26 5.07
N ILE A 95 5.24 11.76 4.35
CA ILE A 95 6.65 12.11 4.58
C ILE A 95 6.89 13.62 4.37
N MET A 96 6.34 14.19 3.30
CA MET A 96 6.46 15.63 3.03
C MET A 96 5.84 16.49 4.13
N MET A 97 4.67 16.10 4.63
CA MET A 97 4.00 16.79 5.75
C MET A 97 4.79 16.67 7.04
N GLY A 98 5.33 15.48 7.34
CA GLY A 98 6.21 15.27 8.48
C GLY A 98 7.44 16.15 8.43
N ALA A 99 8.12 16.24 7.28
CA ALA A 99 9.24 17.13 7.09
C ALA A 99 8.86 18.61 7.27
N GLN A 100 7.66 19.02 6.85
CA GLN A 100 7.15 20.38 7.05
C GLN A 100 6.90 20.67 8.52
N ALA A 101 6.26 19.76 9.28
CA ALA A 101 5.99 19.91 10.70
C ALA A 101 7.29 20.09 11.51
N ILE A 102 8.31 19.26 11.24
CA ILE A 102 9.63 19.41 11.88
C ILE A 102 10.28 20.74 11.54
N LYS A 103 10.24 21.18 10.27
CA LYS A 103 10.80 22.47 9.85
C LYS A 103 10.08 23.67 10.46
N ALA A 104 8.76 23.55 10.65
CA ALA A 104 7.95 24.58 11.33
C ALA A 104 8.23 24.64 12.84
N GLY A 105 8.75 23.58 13.42
CA GLY A 105 9.04 23.48 14.85
C GLY A 105 7.87 22.94 15.67
N ASP A 106 6.85 22.35 15.02
CA ASP A 106 5.68 21.78 15.69
C ASP A 106 6.06 20.52 16.46
N VAL A 107 6.93 19.69 15.88
CA VAL A 107 7.39 18.40 16.43
C VAL A 107 8.86 18.17 16.08
N ASP A 108 9.51 17.24 16.80
CA ASP A 108 10.88 16.80 16.54
C ASP A 108 10.97 15.36 16.01
N ILE A 109 10.09 14.48 16.44
CA ILE A 109 10.08 13.06 16.06
C ILE A 109 8.71 12.67 15.53
N ILE A 110 8.69 12.25 14.28
CA ILE A 110 7.45 11.88 13.58
C ILE A 110 7.59 10.53 12.89
N VAL A 111 6.53 9.76 12.88
CA VAL A 111 6.38 8.59 12.01
C VAL A 111 5.55 8.98 10.80
N ALA A 112 6.10 8.75 9.61
CA ALA A 112 5.41 9.04 8.35
C ALA A 112 5.55 7.86 7.37
N GLY A 113 4.45 7.45 6.75
CA GLY A 113 4.46 6.34 5.81
C GLY A 113 3.11 6.11 5.16
N GLY A 114 2.82 4.87 4.82
CA GLY A 114 1.53 4.46 4.25
C GLY A 114 1.28 2.98 4.44
N MET A 115 0.05 2.59 4.20
CA MET A 115 -0.43 1.22 4.33
C MET A 115 -1.60 1.01 3.39
N GLU A 116 -1.72 -0.17 2.80
CA GLU A 116 -2.87 -0.52 1.95
C GLU A 116 -3.08 -2.02 1.91
N ASN A 117 -4.34 -2.45 1.81
CA ASN A 117 -4.68 -3.82 1.46
C ASN A 117 -5.81 -3.81 0.43
N MET A 118 -5.43 -3.88 -0.84
CA MET A 118 -6.36 -3.85 -1.96
C MET A 118 -7.25 -5.09 -2.03
N SER A 119 -6.77 -6.22 -1.51
CA SER A 119 -7.51 -7.50 -1.48
C SER A 119 -8.69 -7.49 -0.52
N ALA A 120 -8.65 -6.61 0.50
CA ALA A 120 -9.68 -6.54 1.54
C ALA A 120 -10.78 -5.49 1.25
N VAL A 121 -10.72 -4.82 0.12
CA VAL A 121 -11.68 -3.77 -0.24
C VAL A 121 -13.04 -4.39 -0.55
N PRO A 122 -14.14 -3.92 0.09
CA PRO A 122 -15.46 -4.49 -0.12
C PRO A 122 -16.08 -4.03 -1.44
N HIS A 123 -17.09 -4.77 -1.88
CA HIS A 123 -18.04 -4.29 -2.88
C HIS A 123 -19.10 -3.41 -2.21
N TYR A 124 -19.51 -2.34 -2.88
CA TYR A 124 -20.52 -1.40 -2.39
C TYR A 124 -21.90 -1.72 -2.92
N LEU A 125 -22.89 -1.59 -2.06
CA LEU A 125 -24.29 -1.55 -2.43
C LEU A 125 -24.81 -0.11 -2.25
N PRO A 126 -24.79 0.76 -3.27
CA PRO A 126 -25.17 2.17 -3.14
C PRO A 126 -26.60 2.38 -2.65
N THR A 127 -27.49 1.46 -3.03
CA THR A 127 -28.92 1.50 -2.66
C THR A 127 -29.23 0.83 -1.33
N GLY A 128 -28.21 0.36 -0.59
CA GLY A 128 -28.40 -0.43 0.65
C GLY A 128 -29.18 0.33 1.75
N ARG A 129 -29.07 1.66 1.82
CA ARG A 129 -29.82 2.47 2.80
C ARG A 129 -31.24 2.81 2.36
N THR A 130 -31.47 2.97 1.07
CA THR A 130 -32.77 3.39 0.51
C THR A 130 -33.61 2.22 0.01
N GLY A 131 -32.97 1.05 -0.18
CA GLY A 131 -33.58 -0.13 -0.74
C GLY A 131 -33.83 -0.04 -2.26
N VAL A 132 -34.30 -1.14 -2.83
CA VAL A 132 -34.71 -1.24 -4.24
C VAL A 132 -36.14 -1.76 -4.28
N LYS A 133 -37.07 -0.97 -4.87
CA LYS A 133 -38.49 -1.32 -4.91
C LYS A 133 -38.79 -2.40 -5.95
N LEU A 134 -38.09 -2.40 -7.08
CA LEU A 134 -38.30 -3.33 -8.19
C LEU A 134 -37.07 -3.36 -9.07
N GLY A 135 -36.68 -4.54 -9.58
CA GLY A 135 -35.54 -4.77 -10.46
C GLY A 135 -34.33 -5.33 -9.75
N ASP A 136 -33.22 -5.45 -10.49
CA ASP A 136 -31.98 -6.05 -10.02
C ASP A 136 -31.19 -5.11 -9.12
N ILE A 137 -30.31 -5.70 -8.29
CA ILE A 137 -29.33 -5.00 -7.48
C ILE A 137 -27.93 -5.26 -8.06
N SER A 138 -27.17 -4.21 -8.30
CA SER A 138 -25.77 -4.31 -8.69
C SER A 138 -24.84 -3.93 -7.54
N LEU A 139 -23.74 -4.64 -7.41
CA LEU A 139 -22.64 -4.32 -6.52
C LEU A 139 -21.52 -3.63 -7.30
N ILE A 140 -20.89 -2.63 -6.69
CA ILE A 140 -19.78 -1.90 -7.26
C ILE A 140 -18.49 -2.35 -6.58
N ASP A 141 -17.50 -2.74 -7.37
CA ASP A 141 -16.17 -3.03 -6.84
C ASP A 141 -15.54 -1.75 -6.27
N GLY A 142 -15.37 -1.70 -4.95
CA GLY A 142 -14.80 -0.54 -4.24
C GLY A 142 -13.35 -0.29 -4.62
N LEU A 143 -12.56 -1.33 -4.90
CA LEU A 143 -11.18 -1.19 -5.36
C LEU A 143 -11.12 -0.43 -6.70
N VAL A 144 -11.90 -0.87 -7.66
CA VAL A 144 -11.95 -0.24 -8.99
C VAL A 144 -12.51 1.17 -8.89
N LYS A 145 -13.61 1.34 -8.15
CA LYS A 145 -14.32 2.64 -8.03
C LYS A 145 -13.46 3.73 -7.39
N ASP A 146 -12.83 3.43 -6.25
CA ASP A 146 -12.17 4.44 -5.42
C ASP A 146 -10.65 4.49 -5.63
N GLY A 147 -10.05 3.41 -6.14
CA GLY A 147 -8.62 3.31 -6.31
C GLY A 147 -8.11 3.35 -7.75
N LEU A 148 -8.90 2.87 -8.71
CA LEU A 148 -8.40 2.59 -10.07
C LEU A 148 -9.19 3.29 -11.19
N THR A 149 -10.17 4.14 -10.85
CA THR A 149 -10.97 4.85 -11.86
C THR A 149 -10.68 6.36 -11.80
N ASP A 150 -10.29 6.94 -12.93
CA ASP A 150 -10.28 8.37 -13.11
C ASP A 150 -11.72 8.91 -13.09
N VAL A 151 -12.03 9.74 -12.10
CA VAL A 151 -13.39 10.23 -11.88
C VAL A 151 -13.87 11.24 -12.94
N TYR A 152 -12.93 11.90 -13.61
CA TYR A 152 -13.25 12.94 -14.60
C TYR A 152 -13.64 12.35 -15.95
N ASN A 153 -12.96 11.29 -16.36
CA ASN A 153 -13.18 10.62 -17.64
C ASN A 153 -13.87 9.26 -17.49
N ALA A 154 -14.11 8.82 -16.24
CA ALA A 154 -14.69 7.52 -15.90
C ALA A 154 -13.90 6.34 -16.53
N GLN A 155 -12.56 6.46 -16.60
CA GLN A 155 -11.69 5.48 -17.20
C GLN A 155 -10.86 4.76 -16.15
N HIS A 156 -10.68 3.46 -16.35
CA HIS A 156 -9.75 2.68 -15.52
C HIS A 156 -8.30 3.12 -15.76
N MET A 157 -7.45 3.10 -14.73
CA MET A 157 -6.03 3.47 -14.83
C MET A 157 -5.27 2.67 -15.91
N GLY A 158 -5.68 1.43 -16.18
CA GLY A 158 -5.13 0.65 -17.28
C GLY A 158 -5.41 1.25 -18.65
N VAL A 159 -6.57 1.89 -18.85
CA VAL A 159 -6.87 2.65 -20.09
C VAL A 159 -5.97 3.87 -20.21
N CYS A 160 -5.68 4.54 -19.09
CA CYS A 160 -4.72 5.66 -19.07
C CYS A 160 -3.31 5.18 -19.44
N ALA A 161 -2.91 3.97 -19.01
CA ALA A 161 -1.64 3.36 -19.41
C ALA A 161 -1.59 3.04 -20.91
N GLU A 162 -2.71 2.55 -21.49
CA GLU A 162 -2.81 2.34 -22.94
C GLU A 162 -2.68 3.66 -23.73
N LEU A 163 -3.30 4.73 -23.27
CA LEU A 163 -3.13 6.06 -23.86
C LEU A 163 -1.67 6.54 -23.83
N CYS A 164 -0.99 6.32 -22.69
CA CYS A 164 0.43 6.62 -22.58
C CYS A 164 1.28 5.80 -23.56
N ALA A 165 1.02 4.51 -23.68
CA ALA A 165 1.73 3.65 -24.63
C ALA A 165 1.50 4.10 -26.07
N GLU A 166 0.29 4.52 -26.43
CA GLU A 166 -0.03 5.04 -27.76
C GLU A 166 0.64 6.38 -28.04
N GLU A 167 0.57 7.32 -27.11
CA GLU A 167 1.18 8.66 -27.24
C GLU A 167 2.69 8.59 -27.40
N HIS A 168 3.34 7.70 -26.64
CA HIS A 168 4.79 7.50 -26.68
C HIS A 168 5.24 6.39 -27.66
N GLN A 169 4.31 5.79 -28.39
CA GLN A 169 4.56 4.76 -29.38
C GLN A 169 5.31 3.52 -28.83
N PHE A 170 5.05 3.16 -27.56
CA PHE A 170 5.57 1.93 -26.99
C PHE A 170 4.88 0.71 -27.59
N THR A 171 5.68 -0.17 -28.18
CA THR A 171 5.17 -1.42 -28.74
C THR A 171 4.80 -2.42 -27.64
N ARG A 172 4.13 -3.49 -27.98
CA ARG A 172 3.87 -4.61 -27.07
C ARG A 172 5.18 -5.25 -26.60
N GLU A 173 6.11 -5.39 -27.51
CA GLU A 173 7.42 -5.97 -27.26
C GLU A 173 8.22 -5.11 -26.26
N ASP A 174 8.16 -3.78 -26.37
CA ASP A 174 8.80 -2.86 -25.42
C ASP A 174 8.22 -3.02 -24.01
N GLN A 175 6.89 -3.12 -23.92
CA GLN A 175 6.20 -3.30 -22.64
C GLN A 175 6.51 -4.66 -22.01
N ASP A 176 6.51 -5.74 -22.79
CA ASP A 176 6.86 -7.07 -22.32
C ASP A 176 8.34 -7.14 -21.88
N ALA A 177 9.26 -6.54 -22.65
CA ALA A 177 10.68 -6.47 -22.30
C ALA A 177 10.90 -5.69 -20.99
N PHE A 178 10.20 -4.57 -20.80
CA PHE A 178 10.26 -3.79 -19.55
C PHE A 178 9.73 -4.59 -18.36
N ALA A 179 8.61 -5.29 -18.51
CA ALA A 179 8.04 -6.12 -17.46
C ALA A 179 8.99 -7.26 -17.07
N LEU A 180 9.55 -7.98 -18.05
CA LEU A 180 10.50 -9.06 -17.81
C LEU A 180 11.77 -8.57 -17.09
N GLU A 181 12.30 -7.41 -17.50
CA GLU A 181 13.46 -6.81 -16.85
C GLU A 181 13.13 -6.38 -15.41
N SER A 182 11.92 -5.86 -15.14
CA SER A 182 11.47 -5.55 -13.79
C SER A 182 11.45 -6.78 -12.88
N TYR A 183 10.90 -7.90 -13.36
CA TYR A 183 10.91 -9.17 -12.63
C TYR A 183 12.33 -9.68 -12.38
N ARG A 184 13.20 -9.64 -13.40
CA ARG A 184 14.61 -10.03 -13.29
C ARG A 184 15.33 -9.20 -12.21
N ARG A 185 15.12 -7.88 -12.21
CA ARG A 185 15.74 -6.98 -11.22
C ARG A 185 15.24 -7.27 -9.81
N SER A 186 13.95 -7.53 -9.65
CA SER A 186 13.37 -7.89 -8.36
C SER A 186 13.98 -9.18 -7.81
N ALA A 187 14.04 -10.22 -8.64
CA ALA A 187 14.66 -11.50 -8.25
C ALA A 187 16.14 -11.31 -7.84
N ALA A 188 16.92 -10.65 -8.70
CA ALA A 188 18.35 -10.40 -8.41
C ALA A 188 18.55 -9.58 -7.13
N ALA A 189 17.69 -8.57 -6.87
CA ALA A 189 17.79 -7.77 -5.66
C ALA A 189 17.51 -8.59 -4.39
N TRP A 190 16.57 -9.55 -4.45
CA TRP A 190 16.33 -10.48 -3.35
C TRP A 190 17.48 -11.47 -3.16
N GLU A 191 17.99 -12.06 -4.24
CA GLU A 191 19.16 -12.96 -4.22
C GLU A 191 20.41 -12.28 -3.66
N ASP A 192 20.65 -11.02 -4.03
CA ASP A 192 21.75 -10.19 -3.54
C ASP A 192 21.55 -9.66 -2.11
N GLY A 193 20.40 -9.95 -1.47
CA GLY A 193 20.10 -9.49 -0.10
C GLY A 193 19.88 -7.98 0.03
N LYS A 194 19.56 -7.26 -1.08
CA LYS A 194 19.43 -5.78 -1.06
C LYS A 194 18.30 -5.29 -0.17
N PHE A 195 17.27 -6.13 0.06
CA PHE A 195 16.11 -5.78 0.87
C PHE A 195 16.21 -6.20 2.34
N THR A 196 17.28 -6.93 2.73
CA THR A 196 17.44 -7.47 4.09
C THR A 196 17.31 -6.40 5.18
N ASN A 197 17.79 -5.19 4.91
CA ASN A 197 17.78 -4.11 5.88
C ASN A 197 16.51 -3.25 5.87
N GLU A 198 15.57 -3.51 4.98
CA GLU A 198 14.34 -2.70 4.89
C GLU A 198 13.07 -3.51 5.16
N VAL A 199 13.07 -4.81 4.88
CA VAL A 199 11.89 -5.64 5.03
C VAL A 199 11.75 -6.12 6.47
N VAL A 200 10.55 -5.88 7.04
CA VAL A 200 10.15 -6.43 8.34
C VAL A 200 9.11 -7.52 8.13
N PRO A 201 9.24 -8.67 8.81
CA PRO A 201 8.31 -9.78 8.63
C PRO A 201 6.91 -9.44 9.16
N VAL A 202 5.91 -10.06 8.55
CA VAL A 202 4.52 -9.99 8.97
C VAL A 202 4.05 -11.36 9.41
N LEU A 203 3.49 -11.43 10.61
CA LEU A 203 2.85 -12.63 11.14
C LEU A 203 1.40 -12.67 10.66
N VAL A 204 1.07 -13.68 9.85
CA VAL A 204 -0.27 -13.89 9.32
C VAL A 204 -0.99 -14.95 10.15
N PRO A 205 -1.98 -14.57 10.98
CA PRO A 205 -2.72 -15.52 11.78
C PRO A 205 -3.42 -16.56 10.91
N GLN A 206 -3.37 -17.81 11.33
CA GLN A 206 -4.06 -18.90 10.66
C GLN A 206 -5.34 -19.28 11.40
N ARG A 207 -6.31 -19.79 10.66
CA ARG A 207 -7.56 -20.28 11.28
C ARG A 207 -7.31 -21.44 12.23
N ARG A 208 -6.28 -22.24 11.99
CA ARG A 208 -5.80 -23.35 12.83
C ARG A 208 -4.28 -23.41 12.73
N GLY A 209 -3.63 -23.70 13.86
CA GLY A 209 -2.17 -23.78 13.94
C GLY A 209 -1.50 -22.43 14.20
N ASP A 210 -0.18 -22.39 14.04
CA ASP A 210 0.64 -21.22 14.29
C ASP A 210 0.52 -20.20 13.17
N ALA A 211 0.84 -18.93 13.47
CA ALA A 211 0.89 -17.88 12.48
C ALA A 211 2.01 -18.16 11.47
N ILE A 212 1.77 -17.86 10.20
CA ILE A 212 2.78 -17.96 9.15
C ILE A 212 3.57 -16.64 9.11
N VAL A 213 4.88 -16.75 9.04
CA VAL A 213 5.78 -15.61 8.84
C VAL A 213 5.89 -15.33 7.35
N ILE A 214 5.56 -14.12 6.93
CA ILE A 214 5.78 -13.63 5.57
C ILE A 214 6.87 -12.57 5.65
N ASP A 215 8.00 -12.81 5.01
CA ASP A 215 9.23 -12.00 5.06
C ASP A 215 9.82 -11.68 3.68
N THR A 216 9.17 -12.13 2.62
CA THR A 216 9.64 -12.01 1.23
C THR A 216 8.52 -11.49 0.35
N ASP A 217 8.84 -10.64 -0.62
CA ASP A 217 7.91 -10.17 -1.64
C ASP A 217 7.39 -11.36 -2.46
N GLU A 218 6.10 -11.33 -2.77
CA GLU A 218 5.44 -12.52 -3.32
C GLU A 218 5.47 -12.56 -4.86
N GLU A 219 5.34 -11.41 -5.53
CA GLU A 219 4.98 -11.35 -6.94
C GLU A 219 6.10 -11.85 -7.87
N TYR A 220 7.35 -11.48 -7.60
CA TYR A 220 8.47 -11.85 -8.47
C TYR A 220 8.72 -13.36 -8.53
N THR A 221 8.27 -14.12 -7.54
CA THR A 221 8.41 -15.58 -7.49
C THR A 221 7.39 -16.32 -8.35
N LYS A 222 6.31 -15.64 -8.80
CA LYS A 222 5.16 -16.24 -9.48
C LYS A 222 5.20 -16.10 -11.00
N VAL A 223 6.07 -15.24 -11.53
CA VAL A 223 6.08 -14.97 -12.96
C VAL A 223 6.53 -16.18 -13.77
N ASN A 224 5.77 -16.51 -14.81
CA ASN A 224 6.19 -17.41 -15.86
C ASN A 224 6.61 -16.59 -17.08
N THR A 225 7.90 -16.33 -17.21
CA THR A 225 8.47 -15.46 -18.24
C THR A 225 8.14 -15.93 -19.66
N ASN A 226 8.04 -17.24 -19.90
CA ASN A 226 7.69 -17.79 -21.20
C ASN A 226 6.25 -17.52 -21.64
N LYS A 227 5.37 -17.18 -20.68
CA LYS A 227 3.97 -16.86 -20.97
C LYS A 227 3.72 -15.39 -21.24
N VAL A 228 4.63 -14.50 -20.86
CA VAL A 228 4.44 -13.04 -20.99
C VAL A 228 4.07 -12.63 -22.42
N PRO A 229 4.77 -13.05 -23.47
CA PRO A 229 4.41 -12.68 -24.85
C PRO A 229 3.07 -13.24 -25.33
N GLN A 230 2.52 -14.23 -24.63
CA GLN A 230 1.26 -14.90 -24.97
C GLN A 230 0.05 -14.32 -24.22
N LEU A 231 0.27 -13.40 -23.29
CA LEU A 231 -0.80 -12.77 -22.51
C LEU A 231 -1.66 -11.90 -23.44
N ARG A 232 -2.97 -12.01 -23.27
CA ARG A 232 -3.92 -11.17 -24.01
C ARG A 232 -3.95 -9.76 -23.43
N PRO A 233 -4.09 -8.72 -24.27
CA PRO A 233 -4.37 -7.39 -23.78
C PRO A 233 -5.64 -7.35 -22.91
N VAL A 234 -5.61 -6.56 -21.83
CA VAL A 234 -6.72 -6.48 -20.88
C VAL A 234 -7.64 -5.30 -21.19
N PHE A 235 -7.08 -4.15 -21.56
CA PHE A 235 -7.80 -2.90 -21.70
C PHE A 235 -8.03 -2.49 -23.16
N LYS A 236 -7.08 -2.71 -24.05
CA LYS A 236 -7.19 -2.42 -25.47
C LYS A 236 -6.99 -3.70 -26.28
N LYS A 237 -7.87 -3.92 -27.29
CA LYS A 237 -7.80 -5.08 -28.18
C LYS A 237 -6.97 -4.74 -29.41
#